data_d05eca90c857fc3d40d2e4152cdce209
#
_entry.id   d05eca90c857fc3d40d2e4152cdce209
#
_cell.length_a   1.000
_cell.length_b   1.000
_cell.length_c   1.000
_cell.angle_alpha   90.00
_cell.angle_beta   90.00
_cell.angle_gamma   90.00
#
_symmetry.space_group_name_H-M   'P 1'
#
loop_
_entity.id
_entity.type
_entity.pdbx_description
1 polymer ?
#
loop_
_entity_poly.entity_id
_entity_poly.type
_entity_poly.pdbx_seq_one_letter_code
_entity_poly.pdbx_strand_id
1 'polypeptide(L)'
;RSPRVFWRGEVANHAAHAGKRKGYPCKSERGNHARLAALALMADDPSHFDVKCNVGCEARDATKWPCPGLAYDATMRKIYADNSSIRDPKFYTEPDYANYKYVLNLPGKTDGSYSRNLNHLWYVGAAVLLWDTPAVEWYYPALKHGATHAAINRTTARAVVEALDASPDKYSRLLAGARRVQKELT
;
A
#
# COMPACT_ATOMS: atom_id res chain seq x y z
N ARG A 1 -14.89 4.93 13.26
CA ARG A 1 -13.70 4.41 12.52
C ARG A 1 -12.53 5.35 12.67
N SER A 2 -11.32 4.80 12.80
CA SER A 2 -10.09 5.59 12.76
C SER A 2 -9.99 6.36 11.43
N PRO A 3 -9.66 7.65 11.42
CA PRO A 3 -9.51 8.43 10.19
C PRO A 3 -8.20 8.10 9.44
N ARG A 4 -7.29 7.33 10.05
CA ARG A 4 -6.01 6.99 9.45
C ARG A 4 -6.14 5.97 8.32
N VAL A 5 -5.22 6.06 7.38
CA VAL A 5 -5.01 5.05 6.33
C VAL A 5 -4.37 3.82 6.93
N PHE A 6 -4.97 2.66 6.74
CA PHE A 6 -4.50 1.41 7.33
C PHE A 6 -3.91 0.45 6.30
N TRP A 7 -2.77 -0.12 6.64
CA TRP A 7 -2.18 -1.24 5.92
C TRP A 7 -1.28 -2.08 6.83
N ARG A 8 -1.35 -3.39 6.64
CA ARG A 8 -0.42 -4.38 7.22
C ARG A 8 0.02 -5.34 6.14
N GLY A 9 1.29 -5.69 6.13
CA GLY A 9 1.79 -6.64 5.17
C GLY A 9 3.29 -6.87 5.25
N GLU A 10 3.77 -7.70 4.34
CA GLU A 10 5.17 -8.11 4.27
C GLU A 10 5.97 -7.14 3.41
N VAL A 11 7.20 -6.88 3.85
CA VAL A 11 8.25 -6.31 2.99
C VAL A 11 9.27 -7.42 2.76
N ALA A 12 9.23 -8.06 1.60
CA ALA A 12 10.06 -9.22 1.31
C ALA A 12 11.56 -8.88 1.26
N ASN A 13 12.38 -9.82 1.72
CA ASN A 13 13.82 -9.75 1.55
C ASN A 13 14.20 -10.24 0.14
N HIS A 14 14.38 -9.34 -0.81
CA HIS A 14 14.75 -9.69 -2.20
C HIS A 14 16.15 -10.32 -2.32
N ALA A 15 17.05 -10.07 -1.38
CA ALA A 15 18.37 -10.70 -1.43
C ALA A 15 18.29 -12.24 -1.42
N ALA A 16 17.28 -12.81 -0.76
CA ALA A 16 17.06 -14.26 -0.75
C ALA A 16 16.45 -14.79 -2.06
N HIS A 17 15.81 -13.95 -2.87
CA HIS A 17 15.14 -14.34 -4.11
C HIS A 17 15.87 -13.88 -5.39
N ALA A 18 16.71 -12.86 -5.30
CA ALA A 18 17.48 -12.35 -6.44
C ALA A 18 18.43 -13.38 -7.03
N GLY A 19 18.90 -14.35 -6.25
CA GLY A 19 19.75 -15.44 -6.72
C GLY A 19 19.03 -16.55 -7.50
N LYS A 20 17.69 -16.65 -7.40
CA LYS A 20 16.93 -17.76 -8.01
C LYS A 20 16.12 -17.38 -9.26
N ARG A 21 15.95 -16.11 -9.56
CA ARG A 21 15.26 -15.65 -10.77
C ARG A 21 16.08 -14.56 -11.46
N LYS A 22 17.04 -14.98 -12.30
CA LYS A 22 17.71 -14.09 -13.26
C LYS A 22 16.63 -13.43 -14.13
N GLY A 23 16.47 -12.10 -14.04
CA GLY A 23 15.77 -11.36 -15.07
C GLY A 23 14.52 -10.56 -14.69
N TYR A 24 14.19 -10.38 -13.40
CA TYR A 24 13.19 -9.37 -13.04
C TYR A 24 13.88 -8.03 -12.78
N PRO A 25 13.92 -7.12 -13.75
CA PRO A 25 14.41 -5.78 -13.50
C PRO A 25 13.42 -5.09 -12.56
N CYS A 26 13.92 -4.48 -11.48
CA CYS A 26 13.16 -3.48 -10.75
C CYS A 26 12.83 -2.32 -11.70
N LYS A 27 11.77 -2.48 -12.46
CA LYS A 27 11.27 -1.44 -13.35
C LYS A 27 10.23 -0.64 -12.57
N SER A 28 10.55 0.61 -12.25
CA SER A 28 9.67 1.57 -11.60
C SER A 28 9.23 1.19 -10.17
N GLU A 29 8.37 1.98 -9.56
CA GLU A 29 7.87 1.88 -8.19
C GLU A 29 6.98 0.65 -7.96
N ARG A 30 7.51 -0.53 -8.16
CA ARG A 30 6.79 -1.79 -8.02
C ARG A 30 7.16 -2.52 -6.74
N GLY A 31 6.25 -3.37 -6.29
CA GLY A 31 6.51 -4.34 -5.25
C GLY A 31 7.08 -3.75 -3.96
N ASN A 32 8.29 -4.15 -3.62
CA ASN A 32 8.91 -3.73 -2.36
C ASN A 32 9.29 -2.25 -2.30
N HIS A 33 9.60 -1.61 -3.40
CA HIS A 33 9.84 -0.17 -3.42
C HIS A 33 8.57 0.60 -3.03
N ALA A 34 7.43 0.29 -3.63
CA ALA A 34 6.14 0.89 -3.28
C ALA A 34 5.78 0.64 -1.81
N ARG A 35 6.06 -0.56 -1.29
CA ARG A 35 5.82 -0.89 0.12
C ARG A 35 6.71 -0.09 1.06
N LEU A 36 7.99 0.06 0.73
CA LEU A 36 8.90 0.90 1.50
C LEU A 36 8.49 2.38 1.45
N ALA A 37 8.06 2.87 0.30
CA ALA A 37 7.53 4.23 0.15
C ALA A 37 6.25 4.44 0.97
N ALA A 38 5.36 3.45 1.04
CA ALA A 38 4.17 3.51 1.87
C ALA A 38 4.49 3.48 3.37
N LEU A 39 5.48 2.68 3.79
CA LEU A 39 5.97 2.69 5.18
C LEU A 39 6.57 4.04 5.57
N ALA A 40 7.23 4.71 4.63
CA ALA A 40 7.76 6.04 4.85
C ALA A 40 6.64 7.09 5.09
N LEU A 41 5.43 6.91 4.53
CA LEU A 41 4.27 7.74 4.89
C LEU A 41 3.96 7.69 6.38
N MET A 42 3.97 6.48 6.97
CA MET A 42 3.75 6.31 8.40
C MET A 42 4.83 6.99 9.25
N ALA A 43 6.09 6.89 8.83
CA ALA A 43 7.20 7.50 9.58
C ALA A 43 7.19 9.02 9.52
N ASP A 44 6.76 9.60 8.39
CA ASP A 44 6.67 11.05 8.21
C ASP A 44 5.39 11.64 8.81
N ASP A 45 4.28 10.90 8.78
CA ASP A 45 2.98 11.41 9.20
C ASP A 45 2.13 10.32 9.87
N PRO A 46 2.43 9.94 11.11
CA PRO A 46 1.70 8.93 11.86
C PRO A 46 0.27 9.35 12.23
N SER A 47 -0.08 10.62 12.08
CA SER A 47 -1.42 11.13 12.34
C SER A 47 -2.42 10.72 11.26
N HIS A 48 -1.99 10.66 10.00
CA HIS A 48 -2.81 10.25 8.86
C HIS A 48 -2.61 8.80 8.45
N PHE A 49 -1.47 8.19 8.78
CA PHE A 49 -1.10 6.86 8.29
C PHE A 49 -0.82 5.88 9.44
N ASP A 50 -1.41 4.70 9.36
CA ASP A 50 -1.13 3.54 10.20
C ASP A 50 -0.71 2.38 9.28
N VAL A 51 0.41 2.58 8.61
CA VAL A 51 0.99 1.68 7.61
C VAL A 51 2.21 1.01 8.21
N LYS A 52 2.09 -0.29 8.53
CA LYS A 52 3.15 -1.02 9.21
C LYS A 52 3.44 -2.36 8.58
N CYS A 53 4.65 -2.82 8.78
CA CYS A 53 5.11 -4.13 8.37
C CYS A 53 4.85 -5.15 9.50
N ASN A 54 4.24 -6.29 9.18
CA ASN A 54 3.97 -7.36 10.14
C ASN A 54 4.79 -8.64 9.90
N VAL A 55 5.30 -8.84 8.69
CA VAL A 55 6.10 -10.00 8.30
C VAL A 55 7.29 -9.54 7.46
N GLY A 56 8.45 -10.16 7.62
CA GLY A 56 9.65 -9.83 6.85
C GLY A 56 10.22 -8.44 7.10
N CYS A 57 10.02 -7.93 8.30
CA CYS A 57 10.39 -6.57 8.72
C CYS A 57 11.73 -6.53 9.45
N GLU A 58 12.67 -7.32 9.05
CA GLU A 58 14.00 -7.34 9.67
C GLU A 58 14.86 -6.20 9.12
N ALA A 59 15.70 -5.64 9.97
CA ALA A 59 16.72 -4.68 9.57
C ALA A 59 17.59 -5.25 8.44
N ARG A 60 17.96 -4.45 7.46
CA ARG A 60 18.61 -4.91 6.25
C ARG A 60 19.92 -4.22 6.00
N ASP A 61 20.77 -4.93 5.31
CA ASP A 61 22.01 -4.37 4.79
C ASP A 61 21.69 -3.19 3.84
N ALA A 62 21.93 -1.98 4.31
CA ALA A 62 21.66 -0.75 3.56
C ALA A 62 22.47 -0.61 2.26
N THR A 63 23.42 -1.51 2.00
CA THR A 63 24.16 -1.57 0.75
C THR A 63 23.43 -2.37 -0.34
N LYS A 64 22.40 -3.13 0.04
CA LYS A 64 21.65 -4.05 -0.85
C LYS A 64 20.23 -3.58 -1.04
N TRP A 65 20.04 -2.49 -1.76
CA TRP A 65 18.71 -1.96 -2.08
C TRP A 65 17.85 -2.99 -2.82
N PRO A 66 16.55 -3.07 -2.48
CA PRO A 66 15.66 -4.02 -3.14
C PRO A 66 15.51 -3.75 -4.63
N CYS A 67 15.68 -2.49 -5.06
CA CYS A 67 15.58 -2.06 -6.44
C CYS A 67 16.71 -1.08 -6.78
N PRO A 68 17.90 -1.56 -7.18
CA PRO A 68 18.97 -0.71 -7.64
C PRO A 68 18.49 0.20 -8.78
N GLY A 69 18.82 1.47 -8.73
CA GLY A 69 18.44 2.47 -9.74
C GLY A 69 17.13 3.21 -9.48
N LEU A 70 16.35 2.83 -8.48
CA LEU A 70 15.21 3.64 -8.02
C LEU A 70 15.64 4.64 -6.94
N ALA A 71 14.94 5.77 -6.90
CA ALA A 71 15.19 6.80 -5.90
C ALA A 71 14.64 6.38 -4.53
N TYR A 72 15.43 6.58 -3.49
CA TYR A 72 15.04 6.39 -2.11
C TYR A 72 15.28 7.69 -1.34
N ASP A 73 14.21 8.25 -0.77
CA ASP A 73 14.33 9.43 0.09
C ASP A 73 15.00 9.10 1.44
N ALA A 74 15.28 10.11 2.24
CA ALA A 74 15.96 9.94 3.53
C ALA A 74 15.17 9.04 4.50
N THR A 75 13.83 9.17 4.52
CA THR A 75 12.95 8.37 5.38
C THR A 75 12.92 6.92 4.94
N MET A 76 12.81 6.66 3.64
CA MET A 76 12.89 5.28 3.10
C MET A 76 14.23 4.63 3.44
N ARG A 77 15.34 5.38 3.36
CA ARG A 77 16.68 4.89 3.73
C ARG A 77 16.75 4.54 5.22
N LYS A 78 16.25 5.42 6.08
CA LYS A 78 16.21 5.20 7.53
C LYS A 78 15.40 3.95 7.88
N ILE A 79 14.19 3.82 7.33
CA ILE A 79 13.32 2.66 7.56
C ILE A 79 13.96 1.36 7.05
N TYR A 80 14.66 1.40 5.93
CA TYR A 80 15.32 0.24 5.38
C TYR A 80 16.46 -0.25 6.28
N ALA A 81 17.19 0.68 6.89
CA ALA A 81 18.26 0.39 7.84
C ALA A 81 17.71 -0.05 9.22
N ASP A 82 16.66 0.64 9.71
CA ASP A 82 16.01 0.34 10.99
C ASP A 82 14.49 0.53 10.84
N ASN A 83 13.77 -0.57 10.85
CA ASN A 83 12.32 -0.61 10.72
C ASN A 83 11.57 -0.86 12.04
N SER A 84 12.23 -0.77 13.19
CA SER A 84 11.65 -1.05 14.50
C SER A 84 10.40 -0.23 14.80
N SER A 85 10.38 1.05 14.42
CA SER A 85 9.25 1.97 14.63
C SER A 85 8.01 1.67 13.78
N ILE A 86 8.18 0.95 12.67
CA ILE A 86 7.11 0.61 11.73
C ILE A 86 6.74 -0.88 11.76
N ARG A 87 7.32 -1.63 12.70
CA ARG A 87 7.03 -3.05 12.89
C ARG A 87 5.80 -3.23 13.76
N ASP A 88 4.90 -4.10 13.33
CA ASP A 88 3.75 -4.52 14.09
C ASP A 88 3.52 -6.02 13.86
N PRO A 89 4.01 -6.89 14.74
CA PRO A 89 3.96 -8.33 14.54
C PRO A 89 2.55 -8.93 14.69
N LYS A 90 1.56 -8.12 15.08
CA LYS A 90 0.19 -8.58 15.24
C LYS A 90 -0.38 -9.06 13.90
N PHE A 91 -1.10 -10.17 13.93
CA PHE A 91 -1.92 -10.61 12.83
C PHE A 91 -3.25 -9.81 12.81
N TYR A 92 -3.66 -9.35 11.65
CA TYR A 92 -4.88 -8.57 11.45
C TYR A 92 -5.83 -9.31 10.54
N THR A 93 -7.10 -9.32 10.92
CA THR A 93 -8.21 -9.94 10.19
C THR A 93 -9.05 -8.88 9.48
N GLU A 94 -9.97 -9.29 8.62
CA GLU A 94 -10.89 -8.38 7.93
C GLU A 94 -11.68 -7.45 8.88
N PRO A 95 -12.22 -7.91 10.03
CA PRO A 95 -12.83 -7.02 11.02
C PRO A 95 -11.90 -5.92 11.55
N ASP A 96 -10.61 -6.19 11.68
CA ASP A 96 -9.64 -5.16 12.11
C ASP A 96 -9.54 -4.03 11.07
N TYR A 97 -9.52 -4.39 9.78
CA TYR A 97 -9.52 -3.42 8.67
C TYR A 97 -10.80 -2.56 8.67
N ALA A 98 -11.94 -3.13 9.02
CA ALA A 98 -13.22 -2.42 9.10
C ALA A 98 -13.26 -1.30 10.16
N ASN A 99 -12.30 -1.27 11.08
CA ASN A 99 -12.16 -0.20 12.08
C ASN A 99 -11.54 1.08 11.51
N TYR A 100 -11.10 1.07 10.27
CA TYR A 100 -10.48 2.22 9.62
C TYR A 100 -11.38 2.81 8.54
N LYS A 101 -11.26 4.13 8.35
CA LYS A 101 -11.98 4.88 7.31
C LYS A 101 -11.39 4.59 5.93
N TYR A 102 -10.08 4.42 5.86
CA TYR A 102 -9.32 4.18 4.64
C TYR A 102 -8.49 2.90 4.77
N VAL A 103 -8.49 2.08 3.72
CA VAL A 103 -7.65 0.89 3.62
C VAL A 103 -6.78 0.97 2.37
N LEU A 104 -5.50 0.68 2.53
CA LEU A 104 -4.52 0.81 1.45
C LEU A 104 -4.25 -0.55 0.80
N ASN A 105 -4.29 -0.58 -0.52
CA ASN A 105 -3.76 -1.68 -1.30
C ASN A 105 -2.42 -1.30 -1.93
N LEU A 106 -1.41 -2.12 -1.68
CA LEU A 106 -0.09 -1.99 -2.27
C LEU A 106 0.15 -3.10 -3.30
N PRO A 107 1.02 -2.88 -4.28
CA PRO A 107 1.42 -3.92 -5.23
C PRO A 107 1.93 -5.19 -4.54
N GLY A 108 1.84 -6.31 -5.22
CA GLY A 108 2.40 -7.57 -4.78
C GLY A 108 3.92 -7.47 -4.58
N LYS A 109 4.48 -8.21 -3.62
CA LYS A 109 5.91 -8.17 -3.27
C LYS A 109 6.84 -8.64 -4.40
N THR A 110 6.32 -9.34 -5.38
CA THR A 110 7.05 -9.96 -6.49
C THR A 110 6.98 -9.14 -7.79
N ASP A 111 6.89 -7.81 -7.68
CA ASP A 111 6.78 -6.87 -8.81
C ASP A 111 5.52 -7.03 -9.68
N GLY A 112 4.54 -7.83 -9.23
CA GLY A 112 3.22 -7.92 -9.84
C GLY A 112 2.31 -6.78 -9.39
N SER A 113 1.31 -6.48 -10.20
CA SER A 113 0.23 -5.55 -9.87
C SER A 113 -0.69 -6.14 -8.80
N TYR A 114 -0.78 -7.46 -8.77
CA TYR A 114 -1.74 -8.18 -7.94
C TYR A 114 -1.30 -8.28 -6.49
N SER A 115 -2.13 -7.76 -5.60
CA SER A 115 -2.14 -8.12 -4.19
C SER A 115 -3.45 -8.86 -3.89
N ARG A 116 -3.37 -10.08 -3.39
CA ARG A 116 -4.57 -10.86 -2.97
C ARG A 116 -5.43 -10.09 -1.98
N ASN A 117 -4.82 -9.20 -1.23
CA ASN A 117 -5.51 -8.34 -0.27
C ASN A 117 -6.57 -7.45 -0.92
N LEU A 118 -6.39 -7.02 -2.17
CA LEU A 118 -7.34 -6.12 -2.84
C LEU A 118 -8.75 -6.73 -2.92
N ASN A 119 -8.86 -8.03 -3.17
CA ASN A 119 -10.15 -8.70 -3.25
C ASN A 119 -10.91 -8.62 -1.93
N HIS A 120 -10.22 -8.70 -0.79
CA HIS A 120 -10.83 -8.61 0.54
C HIS A 120 -11.18 -7.16 0.91
N LEU A 121 -10.40 -6.18 0.45
CA LEU A 121 -10.60 -4.78 0.82
C LEU A 121 -11.95 -4.21 0.35
N TRP A 122 -12.52 -4.75 -0.72
CA TRP A 122 -13.85 -4.33 -1.20
C TRP A 122 -14.98 -4.70 -0.23
N TYR A 123 -14.75 -5.68 0.66
CA TYR A 123 -15.76 -6.19 1.62
C TYR A 123 -15.73 -5.48 2.97
N VAL A 124 -14.65 -4.82 3.34
CA VAL A 124 -14.50 -4.23 4.69
C VAL A 124 -15.31 -2.95 4.91
N GLY A 125 -15.93 -2.41 3.87
CA GLY A 125 -16.76 -1.21 3.95
C GLY A 125 -15.99 0.08 4.24
N ALA A 126 -14.70 0.13 3.95
CA ALA A 126 -13.83 1.30 4.00
C ALA A 126 -13.57 1.84 2.59
N ALA A 127 -13.14 3.09 2.47
CA ALA A 127 -12.68 3.60 1.18
C ALA A 127 -11.31 3.00 0.83
N VAL A 128 -11.24 2.39 -0.35
CA VAL A 128 -10.02 1.77 -0.84
C VAL A 128 -9.10 2.83 -1.45
N LEU A 129 -7.89 2.92 -0.94
CA LEU A 129 -6.80 3.65 -1.55
C LEU A 129 -5.92 2.67 -2.33
N LEU A 130 -5.70 2.94 -3.60
CA LEU A 130 -4.92 2.08 -4.48
C LEU A 130 -3.59 2.77 -4.78
N TRP A 131 -2.49 2.08 -4.54
CA TRP A 131 -1.18 2.64 -4.87
C TRP A 131 -1.03 2.78 -6.37
N ASP A 132 -0.67 3.98 -6.79
CA ASP A 132 -0.40 4.28 -8.20
C ASP A 132 0.81 3.47 -8.68
N THR A 133 0.58 2.56 -9.61
CA THR A 133 1.59 1.64 -10.14
C THR A 133 1.34 1.43 -11.63
N PRO A 134 2.41 1.34 -12.45
CA PRO A 134 2.25 1.06 -13.87
C PRO A 134 1.82 -0.38 -14.17
N ALA A 135 1.81 -1.24 -13.16
CA ALA A 135 1.33 -2.61 -13.33
C ALA A 135 -0.21 -2.65 -13.30
N VAL A 136 -0.82 -3.32 -14.26
CA VAL A 136 -2.28 -3.34 -14.49
C VAL A 136 -2.76 -4.79 -14.51
N GLU A 137 -3.82 -5.08 -13.77
CA GLU A 137 -4.58 -6.33 -13.85
C GLU A 137 -5.72 -6.22 -14.87
N TRP A 138 -6.21 -7.34 -15.36
CA TRP A 138 -7.25 -7.39 -16.39
C TRP A 138 -8.54 -6.64 -16.00
N TYR A 139 -8.87 -6.55 -14.71
CA TYR A 139 -10.05 -5.86 -14.20
C TYR A 139 -9.83 -4.38 -13.86
N TYR A 140 -8.58 -3.89 -13.88
CA TYR A 140 -8.27 -2.49 -13.54
C TYR A 140 -8.98 -1.47 -14.44
N PRO A 141 -9.25 -1.71 -15.72
CA PRO A 141 -10.04 -0.77 -16.53
C PRO A 141 -11.45 -0.50 -15.99
N ALA A 142 -12.01 -1.42 -15.19
CA ALA A 142 -13.29 -1.21 -14.51
C ALA A 142 -13.16 -0.36 -13.23
N LEU A 143 -11.95 -0.23 -12.69
CA LEU A 143 -11.67 0.58 -11.51
C LEU A 143 -11.39 2.03 -11.94
N LYS A 144 -12.17 2.97 -11.39
CA LYS A 144 -12.07 4.39 -11.77
C LYS A 144 -11.66 5.22 -10.55
N HIS A 145 -10.53 5.93 -10.67
CA HIS A 145 -10.10 6.92 -9.68
C HIS A 145 -11.23 7.92 -9.38
N GLY A 146 -11.43 8.24 -8.11
CA GLY A 146 -12.46 9.16 -7.63
C GLY A 146 -13.89 8.58 -7.64
N ALA A 147 -14.08 7.34 -8.17
CA ALA A 147 -15.36 6.67 -8.19
C ALA A 147 -15.36 5.32 -7.44
N THR A 148 -14.42 4.44 -7.71
CA THR A 148 -14.30 3.14 -7.02
C THR A 148 -13.21 3.13 -5.95
N HIS A 149 -12.16 3.89 -6.15
CA HIS A 149 -10.99 4.02 -5.27
C HIS A 149 -10.39 5.41 -5.41
N ALA A 150 -9.47 5.76 -4.52
CA ALA A 150 -8.57 6.89 -4.75
C ALA A 150 -7.15 6.37 -5.00
N ALA A 151 -6.55 6.80 -6.11
CA ALA A 151 -5.16 6.48 -6.41
C ALA A 151 -4.24 7.39 -5.59
N ILE A 152 -3.21 6.82 -4.99
CA ILE A 152 -2.21 7.53 -4.20
C ILE A 152 -0.80 7.01 -4.49
N ASN A 153 0.18 7.87 -4.25
CA ASN A 153 1.60 7.53 -4.22
C ASN A 153 2.29 8.26 -3.07
N ARG A 154 3.60 8.14 -2.96
CA ARG A 154 4.40 8.76 -1.90
C ARG A 154 4.19 10.27 -1.76
N THR A 155 3.97 10.98 -2.86
CA THR A 155 3.86 12.44 -2.87
C THR A 155 2.43 12.95 -2.76
N THR A 156 1.44 12.17 -3.19
CA THR A 156 0.03 12.61 -3.26
C THR A 156 -0.82 12.12 -2.09
N ALA A 157 -0.37 11.10 -1.37
CA ALA A 157 -1.19 10.38 -0.38
C ALA A 157 -1.82 11.30 0.67
N ARG A 158 -1.05 12.19 1.27
CA ARG A 158 -1.55 13.12 2.29
C ARG A 158 -2.63 14.04 1.74
N ALA A 159 -2.37 14.72 0.63
CA ALA A 159 -3.31 15.65 0.03
C ALA A 159 -4.63 14.96 -0.39
N VAL A 160 -4.55 13.71 -0.87
CA VAL A 160 -5.73 12.92 -1.22
C VAL A 160 -6.56 12.60 0.02
N VAL A 161 -5.94 12.18 1.13
CA VAL A 161 -6.65 11.87 2.39
C VAL A 161 -7.31 13.13 2.94
N GLU A 162 -6.59 14.25 3.03
CA GLU A 162 -7.13 15.54 3.49
C GLU A 162 -8.31 16.00 2.61
N ALA A 163 -8.23 15.85 1.29
CA ALA A 163 -9.33 16.19 0.38
C ALA A 163 -10.56 15.28 0.54
N LEU A 164 -10.36 14.03 0.91
CA LEU A 164 -11.46 13.09 1.21
C LEU A 164 -12.08 13.37 2.58
N ASP A 165 -11.29 13.78 3.55
CA ASP A 165 -11.79 14.17 4.89
C ASP A 165 -12.58 15.48 4.83
N ALA A 166 -12.16 16.41 4.00
CA ALA A 166 -12.86 17.67 3.77
C ALA A 166 -14.15 17.53 2.93
N SER A 167 -14.39 16.38 2.29
CA SER A 167 -15.54 16.19 1.40
C SER A 167 -16.27 14.87 1.65
N PRO A 168 -17.30 14.87 2.52
CA PRO A 168 -18.15 13.70 2.77
C PRO A 168 -18.74 13.08 1.51
N ASP A 169 -19.07 13.91 0.51
CA ASP A 169 -19.63 13.44 -0.76
C ASP A 169 -18.62 12.62 -1.57
N LYS A 170 -17.35 13.08 -1.65
CA LYS A 170 -16.30 12.32 -2.31
C LYS A 170 -16.06 10.99 -1.60
N TYR A 171 -16.01 11.00 -0.29
CA TYR A 171 -15.87 9.79 0.51
C TYR A 171 -17.02 8.81 0.29
N SER A 172 -18.29 9.30 0.36
CA SER A 172 -19.49 8.49 0.14
C SER A 172 -19.53 7.89 -1.27
N ARG A 173 -19.06 8.62 -2.27
CA ARG A 173 -18.93 8.14 -3.65
C ARG A 173 -17.96 6.95 -3.74
N LEU A 174 -16.82 7.03 -3.07
CA LEU A 174 -15.86 5.92 -3.03
C LEU A 174 -16.46 4.68 -2.37
N LEU A 175 -17.19 4.84 -1.27
CA LEU A 175 -17.88 3.71 -0.61
C LEU A 175 -18.93 3.07 -1.51
N ALA A 176 -19.72 3.87 -2.24
CA ALA A 176 -20.70 3.36 -3.19
C ALA A 176 -20.02 2.62 -4.34
N GLY A 177 -18.90 3.16 -4.84
CA GLY A 177 -18.08 2.53 -5.86
C GLY A 177 -17.46 1.21 -5.41
N ALA A 178 -16.92 1.14 -4.20
CA ALA A 178 -16.40 -0.10 -3.63
C ALA A 178 -17.46 -1.20 -3.54
N ARG A 179 -18.69 -0.86 -3.11
CA ARG A 179 -19.83 -1.81 -3.08
C ARG A 179 -20.20 -2.31 -4.47
N ARG A 180 -20.07 -1.46 -5.50
CA ARG A 180 -20.32 -1.88 -6.89
C ARG A 180 -19.25 -2.85 -7.36
N VAL A 181 -17.96 -2.56 -7.11
CA VAL A 181 -16.85 -3.48 -7.41
C VAL A 181 -17.07 -4.83 -6.73
N GLN A 182 -17.45 -4.84 -5.45
CA GLN A 182 -17.78 -6.04 -4.70
C GLN A 182 -18.84 -6.90 -5.41
N LYS A 183 -19.85 -6.30 -6.00
CA LYS A 183 -20.95 -7.02 -6.68
C LYS A 183 -20.61 -7.51 -8.08
N GLU A 184 -19.76 -6.78 -8.79
CA GLU A 184 -19.51 -6.97 -10.22
C GLU A 184 -18.22 -7.73 -10.53
N LEU A 185 -17.21 -7.65 -9.64
CA LEU A 185 -15.87 -8.18 -9.91
C LEU A 185 -15.41 -9.27 -8.91
N THR A 186 -16.18 -9.53 -7.88
CA THR A 186 -15.90 -10.57 -6.87
C THR A 186 -17.13 -11.45 -6.64
#